data_78361546b73939b130d932e425c15f59
#
_entry.id   78361546b73939b130d932e425c15f59
#
_cell.length_a   1.000
_cell.length_b   1.000
_cell.length_c   1.000
_cell.angle_alpha   90.00
_cell.angle_beta   90.00
_cell.angle_gamma   90.00
#
_symmetry.space_group_name_H-M   'P 1'
#
loop_
_entity.id
_entity.type
_entity.pdbx_description
1 polymer ?
#
loop_
_entity_poly.entity_id
_entity_poly.type
_entity_poly.pdbx_seq_one_letter_code
_entity_poly.pdbx_strand_id
1 'polypeptide(L)'
;TEAVLRRISDNKRGDGIMYQPLRGLEGVKEVNIPYGDTTLHIGVVSGLGNAEKLIQRIKGGEHFDFVEVMACPGGCINGAGQPFVHKAEKQARSNGLYDADRMCSIKSSEENPLIESLYNGILKGREHELLHVEYNK
;
A
#
# COMPACT_ATOMS: atom_id res chain seq x y z
N THR A 1 0.71 -0.05 -0.92
CA THR A 1 1.99 -0.14 -0.19
C THR A 1 2.83 -1.32 -0.65
N GLU A 2 2.40 -2.58 -0.47
CA GLU A 2 3.23 -3.76 -0.79
C GLU A 2 3.78 -3.77 -2.23
N ALA A 3 3.00 -3.34 -3.23
CA ALA A 3 3.48 -3.26 -4.61
C ALA A 3 4.66 -2.28 -4.77
N VAL A 4 4.60 -1.13 -4.09
CA VAL A 4 5.70 -0.16 -4.07
C VAL A 4 6.91 -0.75 -3.36
N LEU A 5 6.71 -1.36 -2.20
CA LEU A 5 7.80 -1.93 -1.40
C LEU A 5 8.50 -3.09 -2.13
N ARG A 6 7.74 -3.93 -2.84
CA ARG A 6 8.31 -4.98 -3.69
C ARG A 6 9.18 -4.40 -4.84
N ARG A 7 8.79 -3.23 -5.36
CA ARG A 7 9.56 -2.56 -6.42
C ARG A 7 10.89 -2.00 -5.93
N ILE A 8 10.92 -1.43 -4.73
CA ILE A 8 12.11 -0.77 -4.18
C ILE A 8 13.01 -1.73 -3.38
N SER A 9 12.48 -2.87 -2.88
CA SER A 9 13.28 -3.86 -2.16
C SER A 9 13.94 -4.84 -3.12
N ASP A 10 15.12 -5.33 -2.75
CA ASP A 10 15.83 -6.38 -3.52
C ASP A 10 15.08 -7.72 -3.49
N ASN A 11 14.13 -7.88 -2.58
CA ASN A 11 13.33 -9.09 -2.42
C ASN A 11 12.05 -9.05 -3.25
N LYS A 12 12.18 -8.96 -4.58
CA LYS A 12 11.06 -8.86 -5.54
C LYS A 12 10.07 -10.04 -5.46
N ARG A 13 10.52 -11.20 -5.00
CA ARG A 13 9.73 -12.44 -4.87
C ARG A 13 9.57 -12.90 -3.43
N GLY A 14 9.93 -12.04 -2.46
CA GLY A 14 9.83 -12.38 -1.05
C GLY A 14 8.42 -12.84 -0.68
N ASP A 15 8.34 -13.84 0.19
CA ASP A 15 7.14 -14.58 0.61
C ASP A 15 6.08 -13.72 1.35
N GLY A 16 6.16 -12.40 1.24
CA GLY A 16 5.26 -11.48 1.94
C GLY A 16 5.45 -11.45 3.46
N ILE A 17 6.35 -12.25 4.02
CA ILE A 17 6.58 -12.35 5.47
C ILE A 17 7.00 -11.00 6.05
N MET A 18 7.87 -10.28 5.38
CA MET A 18 8.32 -8.96 5.84
C MET A 18 7.21 -7.89 5.78
N TYR A 19 6.13 -8.12 5.02
CA TYR A 19 4.99 -7.21 4.92
C TYR A 19 3.82 -7.61 5.83
N GLN A 20 3.90 -8.73 6.55
CA GLN A 20 2.86 -9.18 7.47
C GLN A 20 2.40 -8.10 8.48
N PRO A 21 3.32 -7.28 9.05
CA PRO A 21 2.92 -6.17 9.93
C PRO A 21 2.02 -5.13 9.26
N LEU A 22 2.07 -5.01 7.93
CA LEU A 22 1.22 -4.07 7.17
C LEU A 22 -0.15 -4.65 6.81
N ARG A 23 -0.38 -5.94 7.05
CA ARG A 23 -1.64 -6.62 6.75
C ARG A 23 -2.58 -6.60 7.96
N GLY A 24 -3.88 -6.69 7.70
CA GLY A 24 -4.91 -6.74 8.74
C GLY A 24 -5.80 -5.50 8.80
N LEU A 25 -6.63 -5.44 9.83
CA LEU A 25 -7.67 -4.42 10.01
C LEU A 25 -7.28 -3.30 10.97
N GLU A 26 -6.07 -3.30 11.50
CA GLU A 26 -5.57 -2.27 12.41
C GLU A 26 -5.51 -0.91 11.72
N GLY A 27 -5.83 0.13 12.47
CA GLY A 27 -5.92 1.49 11.93
C GLY A 27 -4.57 2.13 11.63
N VAL A 28 -3.52 1.76 12.35
CA VAL A 28 -2.13 2.18 12.13
C VAL A 28 -1.26 0.94 12.14
N LYS A 29 -0.45 0.79 11.11
CA LYS A 29 0.47 -0.34 10.93
C LYS A 29 1.81 0.20 10.49
N GLU A 30 2.87 -0.33 11.03
CA GLU A 30 4.23 0.14 10.79
C GLU A 30 5.16 -1.05 10.53
N VAL A 31 6.15 -0.80 9.69
CA VAL A 31 7.19 -1.79 9.41
C VAL A 31 8.51 -1.09 9.07
N ASN A 32 9.61 -1.71 9.44
CA ASN A 32 10.93 -1.31 9.02
C ASN A 32 11.43 -2.28 7.94
N ILE A 33 11.82 -1.75 6.78
CA ILE A 33 12.23 -2.53 5.61
C ILE A 33 13.67 -2.17 5.23
N PRO A 34 14.58 -3.15 5.13
CA PRO A 34 15.92 -2.93 4.62
C PRO A 34 15.89 -2.39 3.18
N TYR A 35 16.72 -1.37 2.91
CA TYR A 35 16.89 -0.77 1.60
C TYR A 35 18.36 -0.37 1.38
N GLY A 36 19.11 -1.17 0.65
CA GLY A 36 20.56 -1.02 0.56
C GLY A 36 21.20 -1.04 1.95
N ASP A 37 21.97 -0.02 2.25
CA ASP A 37 22.65 0.13 3.55
C ASP A 37 21.77 0.85 4.61
N THR A 38 20.52 1.15 4.31
CA THR A 38 19.58 1.86 5.19
C THR A 38 18.37 1.01 5.54
N THR A 39 17.54 1.53 6.44
CA THR A 39 16.25 0.94 6.78
C THR A 39 15.16 1.99 6.60
N LEU A 40 14.14 1.66 5.81
CA LEU A 40 12.98 2.53 5.61
C LEU A 40 11.93 2.26 6.68
N HIS A 41 11.46 3.31 7.33
CA HIS A 41 10.32 3.28 8.26
C HIS A 41 9.04 3.62 7.51
N ILE A 42 8.15 2.64 7.38
CA ILE A 42 6.93 2.71 6.58
C ILE A 42 5.70 2.71 7.48
N GLY A 43 4.78 3.65 7.26
CA GLY A 43 3.48 3.70 7.93
C GLY A 43 2.33 3.43 6.96
N VAL A 44 1.34 2.64 7.38
CA VAL A 44 0.06 2.46 6.67
C VAL A 44 -1.08 2.78 7.62
N VAL A 45 -1.85 3.78 7.26
CA VAL A 45 -2.92 4.33 8.12
C VAL A 45 -4.26 4.19 7.43
N SER A 46 -5.26 3.71 8.16
CA SER A 46 -6.65 3.66 7.71
C SER A 46 -7.57 4.41 8.67
N GLY A 47 -8.38 5.30 8.11
CA GLY A 47 -9.26 6.23 8.83
C GLY A 47 -8.57 7.56 9.11
N LEU A 48 -9.27 8.68 8.84
CA LEU A 48 -8.73 10.03 8.97
C LEU A 48 -8.35 10.41 10.39
N GLY A 49 -9.08 9.91 11.42
CA GLY A 49 -8.69 10.13 12.81
C GLY A 49 -7.37 9.47 13.20
N ASN A 50 -7.00 8.36 12.57
CA ASN A 50 -5.69 7.73 12.74
C ASN A 50 -4.62 8.48 11.95
N ALA A 51 -4.97 9.01 10.78
CA ALA A 51 -4.06 9.85 9.99
C ALA A 51 -3.67 11.12 10.77
N GLU A 52 -4.62 11.77 11.44
CA GLU A 52 -4.34 12.92 12.30
C GLU A 52 -3.35 12.57 13.41
N LYS A 53 -3.54 11.45 14.10
CA LYS A 53 -2.62 11.00 15.16
C LYS A 53 -1.21 10.77 14.61
N LEU A 54 -1.08 10.16 13.42
CA LEU A 54 0.23 9.97 12.78
C LEU A 54 0.89 11.31 12.42
N ILE A 55 0.11 12.27 11.89
CA ILE A 55 0.61 13.62 11.59
C ILE A 55 1.14 14.31 12.85
N GLN A 56 0.46 14.15 14.00
CA GLN A 56 0.96 14.71 15.25
C GLN A 56 2.28 14.07 15.71
N ARG A 57 2.46 12.75 15.50
CA ARG A 57 3.75 12.07 15.76
C ARG A 57 4.87 12.63 14.87
N ILE A 58 4.59 12.81 13.56
CA ILE A 58 5.54 13.40 12.61
C ILE A 58 5.90 14.84 13.01
N LYS A 59 4.90 15.66 13.40
CA LYS A 59 5.14 17.01 13.91
C LYS A 59 5.94 17.01 15.22
N GLY A 60 5.83 15.95 16.01
CA GLY A 60 6.63 15.72 17.21
C GLY A 60 8.07 15.27 16.94
N GLY A 61 8.48 15.13 15.68
CA GLY A 61 9.83 14.77 15.27
C GLY A 61 10.04 13.30 14.92
N GLU A 62 8.97 12.48 14.91
CA GLU A 62 9.07 11.10 14.45
C GLU A 62 9.21 11.04 12.92
N HIS A 63 10.17 10.26 12.44
CA HIS A 63 10.47 10.14 11.01
C HIS A 63 9.79 8.93 10.39
N PHE A 64 9.16 9.16 9.23
CA PHE A 64 8.67 8.13 8.34
C PHE A 64 9.21 8.41 6.94
N ASP A 65 9.75 7.40 6.28
CA ASP A 65 10.22 7.50 4.89
C ASP A 65 9.07 7.43 3.89
N PHE A 66 8.03 6.67 4.23
CA PHE A 66 6.85 6.53 3.40
C PHE A 66 5.60 6.32 4.27
N VAL A 67 4.53 7.02 3.93
CA VAL A 67 3.22 6.87 4.59
C VAL A 67 2.12 6.69 3.55
N GLU A 68 1.35 5.62 3.66
CA GLU A 68 0.10 5.43 2.94
C GLU A 68 -1.09 5.78 3.83
N VAL A 69 -1.95 6.67 3.35
CA VAL A 69 -3.17 7.08 4.06
C VAL A 69 -4.40 6.63 3.28
N MET A 70 -5.21 5.78 3.91
CA MET A 70 -6.52 5.38 3.42
C MET A 70 -7.61 6.08 4.23
N ALA A 71 -8.52 6.80 3.57
CA ALA A 71 -9.59 7.54 4.26
C ALA A 71 -10.56 6.63 5.04
N CYS A 72 -10.82 5.43 4.52
CA CYS A 72 -11.78 4.50 5.12
C CYS A 72 -11.14 3.66 6.23
N PRO A 73 -11.77 3.53 7.42
CA PRO A 73 -11.36 2.57 8.43
C PRO A 73 -11.40 1.13 7.88
N GLY A 74 -10.27 0.40 8.00
CA GLY A 74 -10.13 -0.94 7.44
C GLY A 74 -9.80 -0.98 5.95
N GLY A 75 -9.56 0.18 5.32
CA GLY A 75 -9.18 0.27 3.90
C GLY A 75 -10.29 -0.15 2.95
N CYS A 76 -9.91 -0.65 1.76
CA CYS A 76 -10.83 -0.93 0.66
C CYS A 76 -11.89 -2.01 0.96
N ILE A 77 -11.63 -2.93 1.87
CA ILE A 77 -12.57 -3.99 2.25
C ILE A 77 -13.78 -3.47 3.05
N ASN A 78 -13.72 -2.25 3.54
CA ASN A 78 -14.75 -1.61 4.35
C ASN A 78 -15.11 -0.19 3.83
N GLY A 79 -14.69 0.13 2.62
CA GLY A 79 -14.94 1.45 2.00
C GLY A 79 -16.35 1.62 1.47
N ALA A 80 -16.65 2.81 0.95
CA ALA A 80 -17.91 3.13 0.31
C ALA A 80 -18.17 2.17 -0.87
N GLY A 81 -19.43 1.73 -1.01
CA GLY A 81 -19.83 0.73 -2.01
C GLY A 81 -19.74 -0.71 -1.53
N GLN A 82 -19.08 -0.98 -0.40
CA GLN A 82 -19.10 -2.30 0.22
C GLN A 82 -20.37 -2.48 1.06
N PRO A 83 -21.03 -3.66 1.01
CA PRO A 83 -22.15 -3.96 1.90
C PRO A 83 -21.74 -3.82 3.36
N PHE A 84 -22.62 -3.24 4.18
CA PHE A 84 -22.39 -3.15 5.61
C PHE A 84 -22.33 -4.55 6.22
N VAL A 85 -21.30 -4.83 7.00
CA VAL A 85 -21.07 -6.13 7.62
C VAL A 85 -20.39 -5.98 8.98
N HIS A 86 -20.48 -7.04 9.79
CA HIS A 86 -19.81 -7.12 11.10
C HIS A 86 -18.31 -7.43 10.96
N LYS A 87 -17.62 -7.46 12.10
CA LYS A 87 -16.15 -7.66 12.13
C LYS A 87 -15.71 -8.98 11.51
N ALA A 88 -16.48 -10.06 11.71
CA ALA A 88 -16.14 -11.39 11.20
C ALA A 88 -16.12 -11.42 9.66
N GLU A 89 -17.11 -10.81 9.02
CA GLU A 89 -17.20 -10.77 7.56
C GLU A 89 -16.14 -9.84 6.96
N LYS A 90 -15.78 -8.76 7.66
CA LYS A 90 -14.66 -7.90 7.26
C LYS A 90 -13.35 -8.68 7.26
N GLN A 91 -13.13 -9.50 8.29
CA GLN A 91 -11.96 -10.36 8.36
C GLN A 91 -11.97 -11.41 7.24
N ALA A 92 -13.11 -12.01 6.94
CA ALA A 92 -13.26 -12.96 5.84
C ALA A 92 -12.95 -12.32 4.48
N ARG A 93 -13.41 -11.08 4.23
CA ARG A 93 -13.04 -10.32 3.01
C ARG A 93 -11.54 -10.05 2.93
N SER A 94 -10.93 -9.64 4.05
CA SER A 94 -9.49 -9.42 4.13
C SER A 94 -8.72 -10.69 3.79
N ASN A 95 -9.10 -11.81 4.38
CA ASN A 95 -8.47 -13.10 4.10
C ASN A 95 -8.62 -13.50 2.63
N GLY A 96 -9.81 -13.32 2.04
CA GLY A 96 -10.07 -13.61 0.63
C GLY A 96 -9.16 -12.82 -0.32
N LEU A 97 -8.88 -11.53 -0.02
CA LEU A 97 -7.95 -10.72 -0.82
C LEU A 97 -6.51 -11.26 -0.71
N TYR A 98 -6.07 -11.61 0.49
CA TYR A 98 -4.72 -12.17 0.68
C TYR A 98 -4.58 -13.58 0.11
N ASP A 99 -5.65 -14.37 0.11
CA ASP A 99 -5.68 -15.66 -0.57
C ASP A 99 -5.56 -15.49 -2.09
N ALA A 100 -6.30 -14.55 -2.67
CA ALA A 100 -6.19 -14.22 -4.08
C ALA A 100 -4.76 -13.75 -4.45
N ASP A 101 -4.14 -12.89 -3.63
CA ASP A 101 -2.74 -12.49 -3.81
C ASP A 101 -1.78 -13.68 -3.78
N ARG A 102 -1.97 -14.61 -2.83
CA ARG A 102 -1.15 -15.84 -2.76
C ARG A 102 -1.30 -16.72 -3.99
N MET A 103 -2.50 -16.82 -4.54
CA MET A 103 -2.80 -17.65 -5.72
C MET A 103 -2.38 -16.98 -7.03
N CYS A 104 -2.19 -15.68 -7.05
CA CYS A 104 -1.80 -14.93 -8.24
C CYS A 104 -0.37 -15.32 -8.67
N SER A 105 -0.17 -15.61 -9.96
CA SER A 105 1.15 -15.92 -10.52
C SER A 105 2.01 -14.66 -10.70
N ILE A 106 1.38 -13.52 -11.01
CA ILE A 106 2.07 -12.24 -11.16
C ILE A 106 2.14 -11.56 -9.80
N LYS A 107 3.32 -11.32 -9.29
CA LYS A 107 3.58 -10.71 -7.97
C LYS A 107 4.03 -9.27 -8.03
N SER A 108 4.53 -8.83 -9.17
CA SER A 108 5.01 -7.48 -9.41
C SER A 108 4.24 -6.84 -10.56
N SER A 109 3.96 -5.54 -10.48
CA SER A 109 3.34 -4.78 -11.56
C SER A 109 4.17 -4.83 -12.85
N GLU A 110 5.49 -4.91 -12.71
CA GLU A 110 6.44 -4.98 -13.84
C GLU A 110 6.33 -6.29 -14.62
N GLU A 111 5.89 -7.37 -13.97
CA GLU A 111 5.68 -8.66 -14.61
C GLU A 111 4.36 -8.73 -15.38
N ASN A 112 3.52 -7.71 -15.27
CA ASN A 112 2.22 -7.67 -15.93
C ASN A 112 2.37 -7.12 -17.37
N PRO A 113 2.17 -7.95 -18.41
CA PRO A 113 2.35 -7.53 -19.81
C PRO A 113 1.39 -6.41 -20.24
N LEU A 114 0.24 -6.25 -19.57
CA LEU A 114 -0.67 -5.14 -19.84
C LEU A 114 -0.08 -3.81 -19.35
N ILE A 115 0.57 -3.80 -18.20
CA ILE A 115 1.25 -2.61 -17.67
C ILE A 115 2.42 -2.24 -18.58
N GLU A 116 3.24 -3.21 -18.99
CA GLU A 116 4.32 -2.98 -19.96
C GLU A 116 3.79 -2.38 -21.28
N SER A 117 2.71 -2.94 -21.81
CA SER A 117 2.06 -2.43 -23.03
C SER A 117 1.56 -0.99 -22.88
N LEU A 118 0.98 -0.63 -21.72
CA LEU A 118 0.53 0.74 -21.44
C LEU A 118 1.70 1.72 -21.41
N TYR A 119 2.79 1.39 -20.69
CA TYR A 119 3.96 2.25 -20.58
C TYR A 119 4.74 2.38 -21.88
N ASN A 120 4.79 1.33 -22.71
CA ASN A 120 5.40 1.39 -24.04
C ASN A 120 4.48 2.02 -25.11
N GLY A 121 3.20 2.17 -24.83
CA GLY A 121 2.17 2.70 -25.72
C GLY A 121 1.65 4.08 -25.31
N ILE A 122 0.43 4.13 -24.80
CA ILE A 122 -0.33 5.36 -24.53
C ILE A 122 0.37 6.28 -23.53
N LEU A 123 1.04 5.71 -22.53
CA LEU A 123 1.71 6.48 -21.48
C LEU A 123 3.10 6.95 -21.89
N LYS A 124 3.71 6.37 -22.92
CA LYS A 124 5.11 6.61 -23.28
C LYS A 124 5.43 8.09 -23.44
N GLY A 125 6.30 8.60 -22.55
CA GLY A 125 6.71 10.01 -22.51
C GLY A 125 5.64 10.98 -21.99
N ARG A 126 4.51 10.46 -21.51
CA ARG A 126 3.39 11.23 -20.94
C ARG A 126 3.01 10.78 -19.53
N GLU A 127 3.85 9.96 -18.92
CA GLU A 127 3.57 9.34 -17.60
C GLU A 127 3.31 10.41 -16.55
N HIS A 128 4.14 11.46 -16.53
CA HIS A 128 4.00 12.57 -15.60
C HIS A 128 2.71 13.36 -15.84
N GLU A 129 2.39 13.69 -17.10
CA GLU A 129 1.19 14.41 -17.49
C GLU A 129 -0.10 13.68 -17.10
N LEU A 130 -0.13 12.35 -17.32
CA LEU A 130 -1.35 11.57 -17.21
C LEU A 130 -1.57 10.93 -15.83
N LEU A 131 -0.50 10.67 -15.08
CA LEU A 131 -0.56 9.91 -13.84
C LEU A 131 -0.26 10.74 -12.58
N HIS A 132 0.27 11.97 -12.73
CA HIS A 132 0.62 12.80 -11.60
C HIS A 132 -0.24 14.06 -11.54
N VAL A 133 -0.48 14.53 -10.33
CA VAL A 133 -1.21 15.78 -10.07
C VAL A 133 -0.27 16.75 -9.37
N GLU A 134 -0.14 17.96 -9.91
CA GLU A 134 0.59 19.05 -9.28
C GLU A 134 -0.36 19.86 -8.40
N TYR A 135 -0.10 19.92 -7.09
CA TYR A 135 -0.91 20.66 -6.13
C TYR A 135 -0.45 22.11 -5.90
N ASN A 136 0.76 22.44 -6.33
CA ASN A 136 1.36 23.79 -6.15
C ASN A 136 1.35 24.51 -7.49
N LYS A 137 0.22 25.14 -7.81
CA LYS A 137 0.13 26.17 -8.83
C LYS A 137 -0.19 27.49 -8.18
#